data_ce20870db9d257d68d56e0457288652a
#
_entry.id   ce20870db9d257d68d56e0457288652a
#
_cell.length_a   1.000
_cell.length_b   1.000
_cell.length_c   1.000
_cell.angle_alpha   90.00
_cell.angle_beta   90.00
_cell.angle_gamma   90.00
#
_symmetry.space_group_name_H-M   'P 1'
#
loop_
_entity.id
_entity.type
_entity.pdbx_description
1 polymer ?
#
loop_
_entity_poly.entity_id
_entity_poly.type
_entity_poly.pdbx_seq_one_letter_code
_entity_poly.pdbx_strand_id
1 'polypeptide(L)'
;MANSRKDSRGYVLRTGESERKDGRYSYSYTDLERNRRTVYAKTLVELRKIERKIIRDKEDGLDPQLADRMTLNQLYDKYIEQKYDLKQSTRVNYLYMYNHFVRPTFGKRFIGKIKYSDVKKFYYKMILNEEMKANTLDSIHTQLHPAFQMAVRDGLIRQNPTEGVMREIKKSHIWEHNPRHALTIPQQKAFMGYLKAHREYQGWVPIITVLLGTGMRIGECIGLRWED
;
A
#
# COMPACT_ATOMS: atom_id res chain seq x y z
N MET A 1 -5.87 20.41 50.64
CA MET A 1 -5.26 20.88 49.37
C MET A 1 -4.22 19.85 48.93
N ALA A 2 -4.41 19.22 47.76
CA ALA A 2 -3.46 18.21 47.29
C ALA A 2 -2.12 18.90 46.99
N ASN A 3 -1.05 18.40 47.64
CA ASN A 3 0.29 18.94 47.50
C ASN A 3 0.75 18.71 46.02
N SER A 4 0.73 19.73 45.17
CA SER A 4 1.12 19.61 43.77
C SER A 4 2.62 19.33 43.69
N ARG A 5 2.99 18.23 43.03
CA ARG A 5 4.41 17.86 42.80
C ARG A 5 5.06 18.93 41.93
N LYS A 6 6.24 19.41 42.36
CA LYS A 6 7.04 20.39 41.60
C LYS A 6 8.36 19.75 41.17
N ASP A 7 8.88 20.23 40.07
CA ASP A 7 10.23 19.86 39.62
C ASP A 7 11.30 20.68 40.38
N SER A 8 12.58 20.42 40.09
CA SER A 8 13.73 21.13 40.69
C SER A 8 13.75 22.64 40.42
N ARG A 9 13.00 23.09 39.39
CA ARG A 9 12.86 24.49 38.98
C ARG A 9 11.58 25.16 39.50
N GLY A 10 10.77 24.45 40.31
CA GLY A 10 9.53 24.95 40.87
C GLY A 10 8.29 24.85 39.98
N TYR A 11 8.38 24.24 38.78
CA TYR A 11 7.22 24.02 37.91
C TYR A 11 6.35 22.88 38.41
N VAL A 12 5.04 23.10 38.39
CA VAL A 12 4.06 22.05 38.77
C VAL A 12 4.01 20.95 37.72
N LEU A 13 4.24 19.72 38.18
CA LEU A 13 4.13 18.50 37.39
C LEU A 13 2.70 17.98 37.38
N ARG A 14 2.21 17.58 36.20
CA ARG A 14 0.89 17.00 35.98
C ARG A 14 0.89 15.49 36.34
N THR A 15 -0.29 14.88 36.39
CA THR A 15 -0.45 13.45 36.57
C THR A 15 0.29 12.70 35.46
N GLY A 16 1.15 11.76 35.84
CA GLY A 16 1.98 11.01 34.89
C GLY A 16 3.35 11.64 34.57
N GLU A 17 3.51 12.98 34.80
CA GLU A 17 4.80 13.65 34.62
C GLU A 17 5.73 13.40 35.83
N SER A 18 7.02 13.23 35.58
CA SER A 18 8.06 13.20 36.61
C SER A 18 9.40 13.71 36.06
N GLU A 19 10.19 14.33 36.93
CA GLU A 19 11.59 14.66 36.67
C GLU A 19 12.48 13.51 37.14
N ARG A 20 13.44 13.14 36.31
CA ARG A 20 14.41 12.07 36.59
C ARG A 20 15.69 12.65 37.23
N LYS A 21 16.45 11.81 37.90
CA LYS A 21 17.74 12.18 38.47
C LYS A 21 18.76 12.69 37.47
N ASP A 22 18.60 12.30 36.19
CA ASP A 22 19.45 12.73 35.06
C ASP A 22 19.00 14.07 34.43
N GLY A 23 18.06 14.79 35.04
CA GLY A 23 17.54 16.08 34.58
C GLY A 23 16.56 15.97 33.40
N ARG A 24 16.24 14.78 32.91
CA ARG A 24 15.21 14.57 31.89
C ARG A 24 13.83 14.43 32.51
N TYR A 25 12.82 14.78 31.75
CA TYR A 25 11.42 14.60 32.12
C TYR A 25 10.85 13.33 31.51
N SER A 26 9.94 12.68 32.22
CA SER A 26 9.21 11.50 31.75
C SER A 26 7.71 11.67 31.93
N TYR A 27 6.94 11.13 31.00
CA TYR A 27 5.48 11.03 31.07
C TYR A 27 5.07 9.58 30.91
N SER A 28 4.38 9.06 31.94
CA SER A 28 3.85 7.69 31.94
C SER A 28 2.34 7.70 31.68
N TYR A 29 1.90 6.90 30.73
CA TYR A 29 0.50 6.77 30.34
C TYR A 29 0.17 5.31 30.04
N THR A 30 -1.11 5.02 29.91
CA THR A 30 -1.63 3.71 29.47
C THR A 30 -2.09 3.83 28.03
N ASP A 31 -1.58 2.95 27.14
CA ASP A 31 -1.99 2.89 25.74
C ASP A 31 -3.40 2.31 25.56
N LEU A 32 -3.87 2.17 24.31
CA LEU A 32 -5.19 1.61 24.00
C LEU A 32 -5.30 0.12 24.36
N GLU A 33 -4.19 -0.62 24.36
CA GLU A 33 -4.10 -2.03 24.75
C GLU A 33 -3.96 -2.24 26.26
N ARG A 34 -4.09 -1.16 27.08
CA ARG A 34 -3.89 -1.14 28.53
C ARG A 34 -2.45 -1.38 29.00
N ASN A 35 -1.46 -1.28 28.11
CA ASN A 35 -0.06 -1.37 28.50
C ASN A 35 0.44 -0.03 29.04
N ARG A 36 1.24 -0.08 30.11
CA ARG A 36 1.89 1.12 30.62
C ARG A 36 3.08 1.49 29.77
N ARG A 37 3.11 2.73 29.29
CA ARG A 37 4.16 3.31 28.43
C ARG A 37 4.76 4.54 29.10
N THR A 38 6.04 4.80 28.78
CA THR A 38 6.73 6.01 29.27
C THR A 38 7.50 6.64 28.13
N VAL A 39 7.34 7.94 27.96
CA VAL A 39 8.09 8.76 26.99
C VAL A 39 8.99 9.73 27.75
N TYR A 40 10.08 10.14 27.12
CA TYR A 40 11.10 10.99 27.71
C TYR A 40 11.35 12.21 26.86
N ALA A 41 11.64 13.34 27.50
CA ALA A 41 12.05 14.57 26.85
C ALA A 41 13.14 15.29 27.67
N LYS A 42 13.91 16.15 27.01
CA LYS A 42 14.94 16.96 27.66
C LYS A 42 14.36 18.11 28.47
N THR A 43 13.22 18.63 28.05
CA THR A 43 12.54 19.75 28.68
C THR A 43 11.07 19.46 28.97
N LEU A 44 10.50 20.11 29.98
CA LEU A 44 9.08 19.97 30.33
C LEU A 44 8.17 20.46 29.19
N VAL A 45 8.62 21.47 28.43
CA VAL A 45 7.86 21.98 27.27
C VAL A 45 7.78 20.96 26.15
N GLU A 46 8.89 20.29 25.85
CA GLU A 46 8.90 19.17 24.87
C GLU A 46 8.04 18.02 25.34
N LEU A 47 8.14 17.63 26.61
CA LEU A 47 7.33 16.56 27.18
C LEU A 47 5.84 16.85 26.99
N ARG A 48 5.40 18.06 27.31
CA ARG A 48 4.00 18.48 27.17
C ARG A 48 3.51 18.59 25.73
N LYS A 49 4.40 18.78 24.76
CA LYS A 49 4.06 18.66 23.33
C LYS A 49 3.78 17.20 22.96
N ILE A 50 4.63 16.27 23.45
CA ILE A 50 4.46 14.84 23.23
C ILE A 50 3.20 14.36 23.96
N GLU A 51 2.97 14.74 25.21
CA GLU A 51 1.76 14.42 25.99
C GLU A 51 0.49 14.81 25.24
N ARG A 52 0.38 16.06 24.78
CA ARG A 52 -0.78 16.54 24.00
C ARG A 52 -1.02 15.74 22.74
N LYS A 53 0.05 15.32 22.05
CA LYS A 53 -0.07 14.46 20.87
C LYS A 53 -0.61 13.09 21.26
N ILE A 54 -0.08 12.46 22.31
CA ILE A 54 -0.51 11.13 22.79
C ILE A 54 -1.99 11.18 23.22
N ILE A 55 -2.40 12.21 23.95
CA ILE A 55 -3.79 12.37 24.40
C ILE A 55 -4.72 12.47 23.18
N ARG A 56 -4.38 13.32 22.20
CA ARG A 56 -5.16 13.47 20.97
C ARG A 56 -5.21 12.17 20.16
N ASP A 57 -4.07 11.48 20.02
CA ASP A 57 -4.01 10.20 19.30
C ASP A 57 -4.90 9.17 19.98
N LYS A 58 -4.91 9.14 21.32
CA LYS A 58 -5.76 8.25 22.11
C LYS A 58 -7.26 8.60 22.02
N GLU A 59 -7.61 9.90 22.06
CA GLU A 59 -8.98 10.38 21.87
C GLU A 59 -9.52 10.03 20.47
N ASP A 60 -8.65 10.08 19.46
CA ASP A 60 -8.96 9.71 18.07
C ASP A 60 -8.92 8.18 17.83
N GLY A 61 -8.62 7.37 18.86
CA GLY A 61 -8.52 5.91 18.75
C GLY A 61 -7.31 5.42 17.95
N LEU A 62 -6.25 6.25 17.84
CA LEU A 62 -5.06 5.91 17.06
C LEU A 62 -4.01 5.20 17.92
N ASP A 63 -3.34 4.20 17.31
CA ASP A 63 -2.14 3.56 17.85
C ASP A 63 -0.91 3.81 16.95
N PRO A 64 -0.28 5.01 17.06
CA PRO A 64 0.92 5.33 16.28
C PRO A 64 2.12 4.46 16.62
N GLN A 65 2.16 3.86 17.81
CA GLN A 65 3.28 3.00 18.23
C GLN A 65 3.26 1.67 17.49
N LEU A 66 2.08 1.10 17.27
CA LEU A 66 1.94 -0.09 16.43
C LEU A 66 2.32 0.24 14.98
N ALA A 67 1.89 1.39 14.46
CA ALA A 67 2.27 1.85 13.12
C ALA A 67 3.80 2.06 12.95
N ASP A 68 4.49 2.52 14.00
CA ASP A 68 5.95 2.72 14.00
C ASP A 68 6.74 1.41 14.06
N ARG A 69 6.09 0.28 14.36
CA ARG A 69 6.68 -1.06 14.41
C ARG A 69 6.21 -1.98 13.29
N MET A 70 5.04 -1.72 12.72
CA MET A 70 4.47 -2.49 11.63
C MET A 70 5.07 -2.06 10.29
N THR A 71 5.65 -2.99 9.56
CA THR A 71 6.12 -2.75 8.20
C THR A 71 4.96 -2.78 7.21
N LEU A 72 5.15 -2.18 6.02
CA LEU A 72 4.16 -2.26 4.94
C LEU A 72 3.96 -3.72 4.47
N ASN A 73 4.99 -4.57 4.55
CA ASN A 73 4.84 -6.00 4.26
C ASN A 73 3.84 -6.66 5.21
N GLN A 74 3.97 -6.42 6.51
CA GLN A 74 3.05 -6.97 7.51
C GLN A 74 1.62 -6.43 7.33
N LEU A 75 1.48 -5.15 7.02
CA LEU A 75 0.18 -4.57 6.71
C LEU A 75 -0.45 -5.22 5.47
N TYR A 76 0.33 -5.40 4.40
CA TYR A 76 -0.15 -6.01 3.17
C TYR A 76 -0.54 -7.49 3.36
N ASP A 77 0.26 -8.25 4.12
CA ASP A 77 -0.06 -9.64 4.43
C ASP A 77 -1.40 -9.74 5.18
N LYS A 78 -1.65 -8.90 6.18
CA LYS A 78 -2.96 -8.78 6.85
C LYS A 78 -4.08 -8.40 5.88
N TYR A 79 -3.83 -7.44 4.99
CA TYR A 79 -4.81 -7.00 4.00
C TYR A 79 -5.21 -8.12 3.04
N ILE A 80 -4.25 -8.87 2.51
CA ILE A 80 -4.53 -9.93 1.54
C ILE A 80 -5.19 -11.16 2.20
N GLU A 81 -4.91 -11.43 3.48
CA GLU A 81 -5.58 -12.46 4.28
C GLU A 81 -7.07 -12.17 4.44
N GLN A 82 -7.46 -10.90 4.61
CA GLN A 82 -8.85 -10.48 4.76
C GLN A 82 -9.63 -10.41 3.44
N LYS A 83 -8.98 -10.61 2.30
CA LYS A 83 -9.59 -10.64 0.96
C LYS A 83 -10.14 -12.03 0.63
N TYR A 84 -11.22 -12.41 1.30
CA TYR A 84 -11.86 -13.73 1.13
C TYR A 84 -12.48 -13.93 -0.26
N ASP A 85 -12.98 -12.84 -0.89
CA ASP A 85 -13.73 -12.90 -2.15
C ASP A 85 -12.86 -12.85 -3.41
N LEU A 86 -11.54 -12.84 -3.28
CA LEU A 86 -10.65 -12.79 -4.43
C LEU A 86 -10.63 -14.11 -5.19
N LYS A 87 -10.93 -14.05 -6.50
CA LYS A 87 -10.67 -15.17 -7.39
C LYS A 87 -9.20 -15.58 -7.32
N GLN A 88 -8.91 -16.87 -7.39
CA GLN A 88 -7.56 -17.42 -7.26
C GLN A 88 -6.57 -16.76 -8.24
N SER A 89 -6.97 -16.57 -9.50
CA SER A 89 -6.14 -15.90 -10.52
C SER A 89 -5.80 -14.45 -10.14
N THR A 90 -6.75 -13.71 -9.56
CA THR A 90 -6.53 -12.33 -9.09
C THR A 90 -5.58 -12.32 -7.90
N ARG A 91 -5.76 -13.27 -6.95
CA ARG A 91 -4.88 -13.39 -5.78
C ARG A 91 -3.43 -13.68 -6.17
N VAL A 92 -3.22 -14.61 -7.11
CA VAL A 92 -1.88 -14.94 -7.64
C VAL A 92 -1.24 -13.70 -8.28
N ASN A 93 -1.98 -12.96 -9.11
CA ASN A 93 -1.47 -11.76 -9.74
C ASN A 93 -1.14 -10.66 -8.72
N TYR A 94 -1.98 -10.45 -7.70
CA TYR A 94 -1.75 -9.48 -6.63
C TYR A 94 -0.47 -9.81 -5.85
N LEU A 95 -0.32 -11.07 -5.44
CA LEU A 95 0.88 -11.52 -4.73
C LEU A 95 2.13 -11.39 -5.60
N TYR A 96 2.05 -11.76 -6.88
CA TYR A 96 3.17 -11.59 -7.81
C TYR A 96 3.62 -10.13 -7.90
N MET A 97 2.67 -9.21 -8.18
CA MET A 97 2.96 -7.79 -8.33
C MET A 97 3.55 -7.18 -7.05
N TYR A 98 2.95 -7.47 -5.91
CA TYR A 98 3.46 -6.96 -4.63
C TYR A 98 4.83 -7.54 -4.28
N ASN A 99 5.00 -8.85 -4.38
CA ASN A 99 6.24 -9.52 -4.02
C ASN A 99 7.41 -9.11 -4.91
N HIS A 100 7.15 -8.87 -6.20
CA HIS A 100 8.20 -8.50 -7.15
C HIS A 100 8.60 -7.02 -7.01
N PHE A 101 7.63 -6.11 -6.93
CA PHE A 101 7.91 -4.68 -7.05
C PHE A 101 7.95 -3.93 -5.70
N VAL A 102 7.19 -4.35 -4.71
CA VAL A 102 7.03 -3.60 -3.46
C VAL A 102 7.79 -4.23 -2.29
N ARG A 103 7.63 -5.54 -2.10
CA ARG A 103 8.14 -6.28 -0.94
C ARG A 103 9.64 -6.14 -0.71
N PRO A 104 10.53 -6.18 -1.74
CA PRO A 104 11.98 -6.16 -1.54
C PRO A 104 12.51 -4.83 -0.99
N THR A 105 11.84 -3.73 -1.32
CA THR A 105 12.32 -2.36 -1.05
C THR A 105 11.35 -1.57 -0.18
N PHE A 106 10.30 -1.03 -0.78
CA PHE A 106 9.34 -0.15 -0.13
C PHE A 106 8.53 -0.85 0.98
N GLY A 107 8.26 -2.13 0.80
CA GLY A 107 7.52 -2.97 1.75
C GLY A 107 8.19 -3.15 3.12
N LYS A 108 9.51 -2.93 3.21
CA LYS A 108 10.28 -3.01 4.46
C LYS A 108 10.13 -1.76 5.35
N ARG A 109 9.54 -0.69 4.85
CA ARG A 109 9.38 0.56 5.61
C ARG A 109 8.25 0.44 6.63
N PHE A 110 8.43 1.07 7.78
CA PHE A 110 7.37 1.17 8.80
C PHE A 110 6.26 2.10 8.33
N ILE A 111 5.00 1.67 8.48
CA ILE A 111 3.83 2.40 7.95
C ILE A 111 3.67 3.78 8.58
N GLY A 112 3.99 3.93 9.86
CA GLY A 112 3.95 5.22 10.56
C GLY A 112 4.96 6.24 10.03
N LYS A 113 5.98 5.80 9.30
CA LYS A 113 7.02 6.66 8.71
C LYS A 113 6.83 6.93 7.23
N ILE A 114 5.88 6.26 6.57
CA ILE A 114 5.60 6.45 5.15
C ILE A 114 4.72 7.70 4.97
N LYS A 115 5.24 8.67 4.21
CA LYS A 115 4.55 9.91 3.87
C LYS A 115 4.10 9.90 2.40
N TYR A 116 3.17 10.78 2.05
CA TYR A 116 2.76 11.06 0.67
C TYR A 116 3.94 11.20 -0.29
N SER A 117 4.95 12.02 0.10
CA SER A 117 6.15 12.23 -0.70
C SER A 117 6.99 10.96 -0.93
N ASP A 118 6.97 10.02 0.01
CA ASP A 118 7.69 8.76 -0.12
C ASP A 118 7.02 7.84 -1.15
N VAL A 119 5.69 7.76 -1.10
CA VAL A 119 4.90 7.01 -2.10
C VAL A 119 5.09 7.61 -3.48
N LYS A 120 5.00 8.94 -3.58
CA LYS A 120 5.21 9.65 -4.85
C LYS A 120 6.60 9.38 -5.44
N LYS A 121 7.66 9.48 -4.63
CA LYS A 121 9.03 9.16 -5.06
C LYS A 121 9.17 7.69 -5.49
N PHE A 122 8.55 6.78 -4.77
CA PHE A 122 8.57 5.36 -5.09
C PHE A 122 7.92 5.10 -6.46
N TYR A 123 6.76 5.68 -6.73
CA TYR A 123 6.07 5.52 -8.01
C TYR A 123 6.84 6.15 -9.18
N TYR A 124 7.39 7.36 -9.01
CA TYR A 124 8.24 7.97 -10.03
C TYR A 124 9.50 7.15 -10.32
N LYS A 125 10.11 6.57 -9.28
CA LYS A 125 11.27 5.68 -9.47
C LYS A 125 10.90 4.46 -10.33
N MET A 126 9.75 3.85 -10.10
CA MET A 126 9.28 2.69 -10.89
C MET A 126 9.07 3.05 -12.36
N ILE A 127 8.52 4.23 -12.65
CA ILE A 127 8.31 4.68 -14.04
C ILE A 127 9.64 5.05 -14.71
N LEU A 128 10.46 5.87 -14.05
CA LEU A 128 11.64 6.46 -14.67
C LEU A 128 12.86 5.54 -14.73
N ASN A 129 13.08 4.75 -13.66
CA ASN A 129 14.30 3.92 -13.55
C ASN A 129 14.05 2.46 -13.92
N GLU A 130 12.82 1.96 -13.74
CA GLU A 130 12.45 0.57 -13.97
C GLU A 130 11.59 0.41 -15.23
N GLU A 131 11.40 1.50 -15.99
CA GLU A 131 10.63 1.56 -17.24
C GLU A 131 9.24 0.91 -17.12
N MET A 132 8.65 1.00 -15.92
CA MET A 132 7.38 0.33 -15.63
C MET A 132 6.25 0.95 -16.41
N LYS A 133 5.47 0.11 -17.09
CA LYS A 133 4.26 0.55 -17.80
C LYS A 133 3.23 1.13 -16.84
N ALA A 134 2.57 2.20 -17.27
CA ALA A 134 1.53 2.89 -16.52
C ALA A 134 0.46 1.96 -15.91
N ASN A 135 -0.02 0.99 -16.69
CA ASN A 135 -1.03 0.02 -16.24
C ASN A 135 -0.51 -0.90 -15.11
N THR A 136 0.79 -1.23 -15.11
CA THR A 136 1.42 -2.02 -14.06
C THR A 136 1.47 -1.24 -12.75
N LEU A 137 1.86 0.03 -12.82
CA LEU A 137 1.83 0.91 -11.65
C LEU A 137 0.42 1.10 -11.10
N ASP A 138 -0.58 1.28 -11.98
CA ASP A 138 -1.98 1.40 -11.55
C ASP A 138 -2.47 0.13 -10.83
N SER A 139 -2.03 -1.04 -11.30
CA SER A 139 -2.31 -2.32 -10.63
C SER A 139 -1.67 -2.44 -9.26
N ILE A 140 -0.45 -1.90 -9.07
CA ILE A 140 0.21 -1.84 -7.76
C ILE A 140 -0.53 -0.87 -6.83
N HIS A 141 -0.90 0.31 -7.34
CA HIS A 141 -1.65 1.30 -6.56
C HIS A 141 -3.01 0.76 -6.10
N THR A 142 -3.71 0.01 -6.97
CA THR A 142 -5.00 -0.65 -6.65
C THR A 142 -4.90 -1.61 -5.46
N GLN A 143 -3.70 -2.08 -5.14
CA GLN A 143 -3.45 -2.94 -3.98
C GLN A 143 -2.98 -2.13 -2.77
N LEU A 144 -2.07 -1.16 -2.97
CA LEU A 144 -1.51 -0.38 -1.88
C LEU A 144 -2.52 0.58 -1.26
N HIS A 145 -3.34 1.23 -2.09
CA HIS A 145 -4.32 2.21 -1.61
C HIS A 145 -5.33 1.61 -0.61
N PRO A 146 -6.01 0.49 -0.88
CA PRO A 146 -6.92 -0.10 0.09
C PRO A 146 -6.20 -0.74 1.29
N ALA A 147 -4.95 -1.21 1.16
CA ALA A 147 -4.17 -1.67 2.30
C ALA A 147 -3.87 -0.53 3.29
N PHE A 148 -3.46 0.65 2.80
CA PHE A 148 -3.31 1.83 3.65
C PHE A 148 -4.65 2.37 4.15
N GLN A 149 -5.72 2.24 3.36
CA GLN A 149 -7.07 2.62 3.81
C GLN A 149 -7.55 1.73 4.97
N MET A 150 -7.22 0.45 4.96
CA MET A 150 -7.43 -0.44 6.09
C MET A 150 -6.67 0.06 7.33
N ALA A 151 -5.40 0.43 7.18
CA ALA A 151 -4.61 0.98 8.29
C ALA A 151 -5.17 2.28 8.87
N VAL A 152 -5.83 3.11 8.05
CA VAL A 152 -6.56 4.30 8.52
C VAL A 152 -7.81 3.89 9.32
N ARG A 153 -8.59 2.94 8.82
CA ARG A 153 -9.81 2.45 9.49
C ARG A 153 -9.51 1.74 10.81
N ASP A 154 -8.39 1.02 10.85
CA ASP A 154 -7.91 0.32 12.05
C ASP A 154 -7.20 1.27 13.04
N GLY A 155 -7.20 2.59 12.79
CA GLY A 155 -6.59 3.57 13.69
C GLY A 155 -5.06 3.50 13.78
N LEU A 156 -4.37 2.87 12.82
CA LEU A 156 -2.91 2.80 12.81
C LEU A 156 -2.27 4.10 12.31
N ILE A 157 -2.85 4.70 11.28
CA ILE A 157 -2.39 5.96 10.69
C ILE A 157 -3.56 6.93 10.48
N ARG A 158 -3.31 8.24 10.57
CA ARG A 158 -4.36 9.27 10.42
C ARG A 158 -4.86 9.45 9.00
N GLN A 159 -3.98 9.31 8.03
CA GLN A 159 -4.25 9.60 6.62
C GLN A 159 -3.60 8.56 5.74
N ASN A 160 -4.26 8.27 4.64
CA ASN A 160 -3.73 7.36 3.64
C ASN A 160 -2.61 8.05 2.81
N PRO A 161 -1.34 7.63 2.91
CA PRO A 161 -0.24 8.28 2.21
C PRO A 161 -0.28 8.10 0.69
N THR A 162 -1.14 7.22 0.17
CA THR A 162 -1.32 7.01 -1.28
C THR A 162 -2.41 7.90 -1.87
N GLU A 163 -3.16 8.62 -1.02
CA GLU A 163 -4.29 9.45 -1.46
C GLU A 163 -3.83 10.55 -2.44
N GLY A 164 -4.48 10.61 -3.60
CA GLY A 164 -4.20 11.63 -4.62
C GLY A 164 -2.93 11.42 -5.45
N VAL A 165 -1.99 10.54 -5.05
CA VAL A 165 -0.70 10.33 -5.75
C VAL A 165 -0.92 9.92 -7.20
N MET A 166 -1.78 8.93 -7.46
CA MET A 166 -2.06 8.48 -8.83
C MET A 166 -2.73 9.54 -9.69
N ARG A 167 -3.54 10.41 -9.10
CA ARG A 167 -4.16 11.53 -9.83
C ARG A 167 -3.11 12.49 -10.38
N GLU A 168 -2.07 12.78 -9.60
CA GLU A 168 -0.98 13.63 -10.06
C GLU A 168 -0.15 12.95 -11.14
N ILE A 169 0.19 11.67 -10.94
CA ILE A 169 1.00 10.90 -11.90
C ILE A 169 0.27 10.78 -13.24
N LYS A 170 -1.03 10.47 -13.22
CA LYS A 170 -1.86 10.36 -14.45
C LYS A 170 -1.99 11.69 -15.21
N LYS A 171 -1.76 12.83 -14.56
CA LYS A 171 -1.73 14.16 -15.20
C LYS A 171 -0.33 14.55 -15.68
N SER A 172 0.70 13.83 -15.32
CA SER A 172 2.08 14.14 -15.72
C SER A 172 2.37 13.68 -17.13
N HIS A 173 3.34 14.33 -17.80
CA HIS A 173 3.81 13.97 -19.16
C HIS A 173 4.44 12.57 -19.24
N ILE A 174 4.77 11.96 -18.10
CA ILE A 174 5.41 10.64 -18.01
C ILE A 174 4.37 9.53 -18.10
N TRP A 175 3.08 9.87 -17.98
CA TRP A 175 2.00 8.89 -18.09
C TRP A 175 1.66 8.63 -19.56
N GLU A 176 2.25 7.57 -20.13
CA GLU A 176 1.93 7.15 -21.49
C GLU A 176 0.71 6.23 -21.50
N HIS A 177 -0.30 6.62 -22.28
CA HIS A 177 -1.38 5.75 -22.67
C HIS A 177 -0.93 4.93 -23.89
N ASN A 178 -0.65 3.66 -23.69
CA ASN A 178 -0.48 2.74 -24.83
C ASN A 178 -1.87 2.37 -25.37
N PRO A 179 -2.30 2.93 -26.50
CA PRO A 179 -3.58 2.58 -27.10
C PRO A 179 -3.58 1.10 -27.49
N ARG A 180 -4.65 0.41 -27.20
CA ARG A 180 -4.85 -0.96 -27.67
C ARG A 180 -5.33 -0.90 -29.11
N HIS A 181 -4.62 -1.56 -30.01
CA HIS A 181 -5.01 -1.67 -31.39
C HIS A 181 -5.56 -3.06 -31.67
N ALA A 182 -6.70 -3.13 -32.36
CA ALA A 182 -7.20 -4.36 -32.90
C ALA A 182 -6.40 -4.70 -34.19
N LEU A 183 -6.29 -5.99 -34.49
CA LEU A 183 -5.70 -6.42 -35.75
C LEU A 183 -6.58 -5.95 -36.91
N THR A 184 -5.97 -5.33 -37.93
CA THR A 184 -6.65 -5.06 -39.17
C THR A 184 -6.88 -6.37 -39.95
N ILE A 185 -7.84 -6.37 -40.89
CA ILE A 185 -8.13 -7.57 -41.70
C ILE A 185 -6.89 -8.09 -42.44
N PRO A 186 -6.05 -7.23 -43.10
CA PRO A 186 -4.81 -7.70 -43.70
C PRO A 186 -3.83 -8.36 -42.68
N GLN A 187 -3.67 -7.75 -41.50
CA GLN A 187 -2.81 -8.31 -40.43
C GLN A 187 -3.36 -9.65 -39.93
N GLN A 188 -4.68 -9.78 -39.76
CA GLN A 188 -5.31 -11.04 -39.38
C GLN A 188 -5.06 -12.13 -40.42
N LYS A 189 -5.21 -11.83 -41.70
CA LYS A 189 -4.93 -12.77 -42.79
C LYS A 189 -3.46 -13.20 -42.82
N ALA A 190 -2.53 -12.25 -42.69
CA ALA A 190 -1.10 -12.52 -42.64
C ALA A 190 -0.74 -13.40 -41.46
N PHE A 191 -1.27 -13.10 -40.27
CA PHE A 191 -1.08 -13.88 -39.06
C PHE A 191 -1.58 -15.32 -39.21
N MET A 192 -2.80 -15.51 -39.72
CA MET A 192 -3.36 -16.84 -39.95
C MET A 192 -2.59 -17.61 -41.04
N GLY A 193 -2.10 -16.93 -42.08
CA GLY A 193 -1.21 -17.51 -43.08
C GLY A 193 0.10 -18.02 -42.47
N TYR A 194 0.72 -17.21 -41.62
CA TYR A 194 1.94 -17.59 -40.89
C TYR A 194 1.72 -18.86 -40.04
N LEU A 195 0.65 -18.90 -39.24
CA LEU A 195 0.35 -20.05 -38.39
C LEU A 195 0.14 -21.36 -39.18
N LYS A 196 -0.51 -21.26 -40.35
CA LYS A 196 -0.75 -22.42 -41.23
C LYS A 196 0.53 -22.89 -41.94
N ALA A 197 1.43 -21.98 -42.26
CA ALA A 197 2.69 -22.30 -42.96
C ALA A 197 3.74 -22.95 -42.05
N HIS A 198 3.70 -22.74 -40.74
CA HIS A 198 4.70 -23.21 -39.78
C HIS A 198 4.16 -24.36 -38.97
N ARG A 199 4.76 -25.55 -39.12
CA ARG A 199 4.29 -26.81 -38.51
C ARG A 199 4.17 -26.74 -36.99
N GLU A 200 5.08 -26.02 -36.33
CA GLU A 200 5.12 -25.83 -34.87
C GLU A 200 3.91 -25.04 -34.33
N TYR A 201 3.23 -24.25 -35.18
CA TYR A 201 2.08 -23.43 -34.77
C TYR A 201 0.74 -23.94 -35.30
N GLN A 202 0.73 -24.98 -36.13
CA GLN A 202 -0.52 -25.49 -36.74
C GLN A 202 -1.57 -25.95 -35.69
N GLY A 203 -1.10 -26.48 -34.54
CA GLY A 203 -2.00 -26.86 -33.44
C GLY A 203 -2.80 -25.69 -32.82
N TRP A 204 -2.33 -24.44 -33.00
CA TRP A 204 -3.02 -23.24 -32.51
C TRP A 204 -4.06 -22.69 -33.49
N VAL A 205 -4.05 -23.13 -34.74
CA VAL A 205 -4.94 -22.61 -35.79
C VAL A 205 -6.42 -22.73 -35.42
N PRO A 206 -6.93 -23.88 -34.91
CA PRO A 206 -8.33 -24.00 -34.54
C PRO A 206 -8.78 -23.00 -33.48
N ILE A 207 -8.01 -22.92 -32.37
CA ILE A 207 -8.32 -22.03 -31.24
C ILE A 207 -8.30 -20.58 -31.70
N ILE A 208 -7.26 -20.16 -32.44
CA ILE A 208 -7.13 -18.77 -32.89
C ILE A 208 -8.21 -18.44 -33.92
N THR A 209 -8.64 -19.41 -34.76
CA THR A 209 -9.76 -19.20 -35.68
C THR A 209 -11.06 -18.91 -34.91
N VAL A 210 -11.35 -19.68 -33.87
CA VAL A 210 -12.52 -19.44 -33.02
C VAL A 210 -12.45 -18.08 -32.35
N LEU A 211 -11.30 -17.73 -31.73
CA LEU A 211 -11.11 -16.45 -31.05
C LEU A 211 -11.29 -15.25 -32.01
N LEU A 212 -10.73 -15.32 -33.22
CA LEU A 212 -10.83 -14.26 -34.21
C LEU A 212 -12.24 -14.17 -34.83
N GLY A 213 -12.92 -15.32 -35.00
CA GLY A 213 -14.26 -15.36 -35.60
C GLY A 213 -15.37 -14.94 -34.65
N THR A 214 -15.22 -15.21 -33.36
CA THR A 214 -16.25 -14.95 -32.34
C THR A 214 -15.96 -13.74 -31.48
N GLY A 215 -14.70 -13.31 -31.37
CA GLY A 215 -14.26 -12.25 -30.45
C GLY A 215 -14.30 -12.65 -28.98
N MET A 216 -14.52 -13.92 -28.65
CA MET A 216 -14.55 -14.38 -27.25
C MET A 216 -13.16 -14.32 -26.61
N ARG A 217 -13.12 -14.23 -25.26
CA ARG A 217 -11.88 -14.26 -24.51
C ARG A 217 -11.32 -15.69 -24.45
N ILE A 218 -9.99 -15.82 -24.33
CA ILE A 218 -9.34 -17.13 -24.24
C ILE A 218 -9.92 -18.00 -23.10
N GLY A 219 -10.27 -17.42 -21.96
CA GLY A 219 -10.88 -18.14 -20.84
C GLY A 219 -12.31 -18.63 -21.15
N GLU A 220 -13.05 -17.90 -21.94
CA GLU A 220 -14.39 -18.30 -22.44
C GLU A 220 -14.25 -19.43 -23.46
N CYS A 221 -13.29 -19.33 -24.37
CA CYS A 221 -13.00 -20.36 -25.36
C CYS A 221 -12.58 -21.70 -24.71
N ILE A 222 -11.71 -21.66 -23.68
CA ILE A 222 -11.28 -22.87 -22.97
C ILE A 222 -12.43 -23.49 -22.15
N GLY A 223 -13.39 -22.67 -21.71
CA GLY A 223 -14.57 -23.12 -20.96
C GLY A 223 -15.71 -23.68 -21.82
N LEU A 224 -15.61 -23.61 -23.16
CA LEU A 224 -16.65 -24.14 -24.06
C LEU A 224 -16.84 -25.64 -23.85
N ARG A 225 -18.11 -26.06 -23.85
CA ARG A 225 -18.54 -27.43 -23.82
C ARG A 225 -19.24 -27.77 -25.14
N TRP A 226 -19.40 -29.07 -25.44
CA TRP A 226 -20.10 -29.51 -26.63
C TRP A 226 -21.59 -29.17 -26.64
N GLU A 227 -22.11 -28.70 -25.51
CA GLU A 227 -23.51 -28.31 -25.32
C GLU A 227 -23.75 -26.81 -25.59
N ASP A 228 -22.67 -26.00 -25.67
CA ASP A 228 -22.72 -24.57 -25.93
C ASP A 228 -22.69 -24.27 -27.45
#